data_40b850f828a71e8cb86396c6dd565e6a
#
_entry.id   40b850f828a71e8cb86396c6dd565e6a
#
_cell.length_a   1.000
_cell.length_b   1.000
_cell.length_c   1.000
_cell.angle_alpha   90.00
_cell.angle_beta   90.00
_cell.angle_gamma   90.00
#
_symmetry.space_group_name_H-M   'P 1'
#
loop_
_entity.id
_entity.type
_entity.pdbx_description
1 polymer ?
#
loop_
_entity_poly.entity_id
_entity_poly.type
_entity_poly.pdbx_seq_one_letter_code
_entity_poly.pdbx_strand_id
1 'polypeptide(L)'
;RDFCLSRGLGDVYKRQDIYDMTQAVEDGATRPVYYESRVVKLKLDENTLRTIDKEYDLMAAQADQGVIEQSKHELSRMEAILGNDATINTLVTDILDHYENNRENLLTGKAMIVAYSREIAMKIYHRILEIHPDWTEKVAVVMTSSNKDPEEWRDVIGNKAHKNELAKKFKDNNSPLKIAIVVDMWLTGFDVPSLATMYVYKPMSGYNLMQAIARVNRVFRDKEGGLVVDYVGIATALKQAMNDYTVRDRKNYGDTDVGKAVSY
;
A
#
# COMPACT_ATOMS: atom_id res chain seq x y z
N ARG A 1 -8.08 5.60 -27.79
CA ARG A 1 -8.58 6.98 -27.89
C ARG A 1 -7.81 7.83 -26.92
N ASP A 2 -7.02 8.64 -27.52
CA ASP A 2 -6.29 9.85 -27.15
C ASP A 2 -6.06 10.18 -25.65
N PHE A 3 -4.83 9.90 -25.27
CA PHE A 3 -4.22 10.40 -24.05
C PHE A 3 -3.75 11.84 -24.31
N CYS A 4 -4.58 12.82 -23.98
CA CYS A 4 -4.24 14.22 -24.11
C CYS A 4 -3.49 14.68 -22.84
N LEU A 5 -2.18 14.86 -22.95
CA LEU A 5 -1.33 15.57 -21.99
C LEU A 5 -1.61 17.07 -22.10
N SER A 6 -2.52 17.61 -21.30
CA SER A 6 -2.59 19.06 -21.12
C SER A 6 -1.94 19.43 -19.78
N ARG A 7 -0.81 20.15 -19.86
CA ARG A 7 -0.20 20.87 -18.75
C ARG A 7 -1.12 22.03 -18.36
N GLY A 8 -1.77 21.92 -17.21
CA GLY A 8 -2.47 23.02 -16.57
C GLY A 8 -2.35 22.86 -15.04
N LEU A 9 -1.63 23.76 -14.42
CA LEU A 9 -1.43 23.89 -12.96
C LEU A 9 -2.73 24.35 -12.28
N GLY A 10 -3.80 23.58 -12.33
CA GLY A 10 -5.07 24.03 -11.76
C GLY A 10 -6.01 22.97 -11.20
N ASP A 11 -5.82 21.70 -11.55
CA ASP A 11 -6.78 20.64 -11.20
C ASP A 11 -6.13 19.34 -10.71
N VAL A 12 -5.26 19.41 -9.71
CA VAL A 12 -4.58 18.24 -9.12
C VAL A 12 -5.53 17.43 -8.21
N TYR A 13 -6.78 17.85 -8.02
CA TYR A 13 -7.64 17.35 -6.95
C TYR A 13 -8.58 16.21 -7.31
N LYS A 14 -8.59 15.68 -8.56
CA LYS A 14 -9.45 14.53 -8.93
C LYS A 14 -8.88 13.73 -10.10
N ARG A 15 -7.76 13.04 -9.94
CA ARG A 15 -7.44 11.92 -10.84
C ARG A 15 -7.42 10.62 -10.04
N GLN A 16 -8.58 9.98 -9.97
CA GLN A 16 -8.65 8.55 -9.77
C GLN A 16 -8.31 7.92 -11.12
N ASP A 17 -7.09 7.42 -11.26
CA ASP A 17 -6.75 6.58 -12.40
C ASP A 17 -7.26 5.16 -12.08
N ILE A 18 -8.14 4.65 -12.92
CA ILE A 18 -8.65 3.27 -12.85
C ILE A 18 -7.63 2.38 -13.55
N TYR A 19 -7.04 1.44 -12.82
CA TYR A 19 -6.23 0.39 -13.39
C TYR A 19 -7.08 -0.88 -13.48
N ASP A 20 -7.47 -1.19 -14.70
CA ASP A 20 -8.29 -2.34 -15.01
C ASP A 20 -7.38 -3.57 -15.22
N MET A 21 -7.45 -4.55 -14.34
CA MET A 21 -6.93 -5.90 -14.60
C MET A 21 -8.00 -6.61 -15.42
N THR A 22 -8.05 -6.25 -16.69
CA THR A 22 -9.22 -6.33 -17.56
C THR A 22 -9.88 -7.72 -17.59
N GLN A 23 -9.12 -8.77 -17.67
CA GLN A 23 -9.66 -10.11 -17.87
C GLN A 23 -10.14 -10.77 -16.55
N ALA A 24 -9.42 -10.58 -15.46
CA ALA A 24 -9.82 -11.13 -14.16
C ALA A 24 -11.02 -10.38 -13.55
N VAL A 25 -11.22 -9.14 -13.94
CA VAL A 25 -12.39 -8.33 -13.56
C VAL A 25 -13.59 -8.71 -14.43
N GLU A 26 -13.40 -8.90 -15.74
CA GLU A 26 -14.45 -9.36 -16.66
C GLU A 26 -14.99 -10.74 -16.26
N ASP A 27 -14.11 -11.65 -15.84
CA ASP A 27 -14.47 -12.97 -15.33
C ASP A 27 -15.05 -12.95 -13.90
N GLY A 28 -15.10 -11.78 -13.25
CA GLY A 28 -15.62 -11.63 -11.88
C GLY A 28 -14.74 -12.25 -10.80
N ALA A 29 -13.52 -12.70 -11.13
CA ALA A 29 -12.58 -13.32 -10.19
C ALA A 29 -11.90 -12.30 -9.27
N THR A 30 -11.76 -11.05 -9.73
CA THR A 30 -11.21 -9.93 -8.96
C THR A 30 -12.06 -8.69 -9.12
N ARG A 31 -11.80 -7.66 -8.31
CA ARG A 31 -12.41 -6.35 -8.41
C ARG A 31 -11.40 -5.33 -8.95
N PRO A 32 -11.86 -4.25 -9.61
CA PRO A 32 -11.00 -3.15 -10.03
C PRO A 32 -10.18 -2.59 -8.89
N VAL A 33 -9.00 -2.06 -9.22
CA VAL A 33 -8.17 -1.31 -8.28
C VAL A 33 -8.16 0.15 -8.71
N TYR A 34 -8.62 1.01 -7.84
CA TYR A 34 -8.55 2.45 -7.99
C TYR A 34 -7.26 2.95 -7.37
N TYR A 35 -6.65 3.93 -7.99
CA TYR A 35 -5.41 4.54 -7.52
C TYR A 35 -5.60 6.03 -7.27
N GLU A 36 -5.17 6.48 -6.10
CA GLU A 36 -5.17 7.90 -5.72
C GLU A 36 -3.78 8.32 -5.25
N SER A 37 -3.15 9.29 -5.94
CA SER A 37 -1.87 9.85 -5.53
C SER A 37 -2.06 11.01 -4.55
N ARG A 38 -1.40 10.91 -3.40
CA ARG A 38 -1.37 11.95 -2.35
C ARG A 38 0.06 12.40 -2.00
N VAL A 39 1.03 12.13 -2.86
CA VAL A 39 2.44 12.51 -2.66
C VAL A 39 2.60 14.00 -2.35
N VAL A 40 1.85 14.85 -3.05
CA VAL A 40 1.88 16.33 -2.87
C VAL A 40 1.46 16.75 -1.45
N LYS A 41 0.64 15.96 -0.77
CA LYS A 41 0.18 16.25 0.59
C LYS A 41 1.32 16.26 1.60
N LEU A 42 2.35 15.46 1.39
CA LEU A 42 3.51 15.38 2.28
C LEU A 42 4.46 16.57 2.12
N LYS A 43 4.31 17.39 1.09
CA LYS A 43 5.18 18.55 0.78
C LYS A 43 6.67 18.17 0.77
N LEU A 44 7.00 16.97 0.26
CA LEU A 44 8.36 16.52 0.12
C LEU A 44 9.12 17.40 -0.88
N ASP A 45 10.38 17.73 -0.57
CA ASP A 45 11.22 18.48 -1.47
C ASP A 45 11.68 17.64 -2.68
N GLU A 46 12.19 18.29 -3.71
CA GLU A 46 12.65 17.60 -4.93
C GLU A 46 13.80 16.62 -4.67
N ASN A 47 14.65 16.85 -3.67
CA ASN A 47 15.76 15.95 -3.34
C ASN A 47 15.22 14.66 -2.73
N THR A 48 14.18 14.77 -1.91
CA THR A 48 13.47 13.64 -1.33
C THR A 48 12.79 12.80 -2.42
N LEU A 49 12.09 13.44 -3.35
CA LEU A 49 11.45 12.75 -4.48
C LEU A 49 12.48 12.04 -5.34
N ARG A 50 13.62 12.68 -5.66
CA ARG A 50 14.73 12.04 -6.39
C ARG A 50 15.34 10.86 -5.62
N THR A 51 15.35 10.89 -4.30
CA THR A 51 15.83 9.77 -3.47
C THR A 51 14.86 8.60 -3.53
N ILE A 52 13.56 8.87 -3.54
CA ILE A 52 12.51 7.85 -3.75
C ILE A 52 12.66 7.21 -5.13
N ASP A 53 12.82 8.02 -6.18
CA ASP A 53 13.01 7.53 -7.56
C ASP A 53 14.23 6.61 -7.67
N LYS A 54 15.36 7.01 -7.06
CA LYS A 54 16.56 6.17 -7.03
C LYS A 54 16.35 4.83 -6.29
N GLU A 55 15.58 4.82 -5.21
CA GLU A 55 15.24 3.57 -4.52
C GLU A 55 14.42 2.65 -5.42
N TYR A 56 13.49 3.18 -6.21
CA TYR A 56 12.78 2.42 -7.24
C TYR A 56 13.72 1.83 -8.28
N ASP A 57 14.66 2.63 -8.79
CA ASP A 57 15.65 2.18 -9.78
C ASP A 57 16.53 1.05 -9.21
N LEU A 58 16.96 1.15 -7.96
CA LEU A 58 17.74 0.12 -7.27
C LEU A 58 16.93 -1.17 -7.05
N MET A 59 15.66 -1.06 -6.67
CA MET A 59 14.77 -2.22 -6.54
C MET A 59 14.55 -2.92 -7.90
N ALA A 60 14.48 -2.16 -8.98
CA ALA A 60 14.28 -2.68 -10.33
C ALA A 60 15.53 -3.37 -10.91
N ALA A 61 16.73 -2.93 -10.50
CA ALA A 61 18.00 -3.36 -11.10
C ALA A 61 18.52 -4.74 -10.64
N GLN A 62 17.86 -5.45 -9.69
CA GLN A 62 18.32 -6.75 -9.12
C GLN A 62 19.83 -6.76 -8.88
N ALA A 63 20.27 -6.13 -7.80
CA ALA A 63 21.59 -5.58 -7.64
C ALA A 63 22.74 -6.58 -7.45
N ASP A 64 23.84 -6.36 -8.18
CA ASP A 64 25.20 -6.82 -7.88
C ASP A 64 25.70 -6.33 -6.51
N GLN A 65 26.60 -7.09 -5.85
CA GLN A 65 27.06 -6.84 -4.47
C GLN A 65 27.63 -5.42 -4.19
N GLY A 66 28.17 -4.72 -5.19
CA GLY A 66 28.69 -3.35 -5.04
C GLY A 66 27.59 -2.28 -4.83
N VAL A 67 26.36 -2.57 -5.24
CA VAL A 67 25.20 -1.69 -5.09
C VAL A 67 24.62 -1.77 -3.67
N ILE A 68 24.90 -2.83 -2.91
CA ILE A 68 24.33 -3.09 -1.58
C ILE A 68 24.79 -2.05 -0.52
N GLU A 69 26.04 -1.60 -0.55
CA GLU A 69 26.52 -0.60 0.44
C GLU A 69 25.98 0.80 0.15
N GLN A 70 25.94 1.17 -1.13
CA GLN A 70 25.35 2.43 -1.56
C GLN A 70 23.83 2.44 -1.28
N SER A 71 23.16 1.31 -1.49
CA SER A 71 21.77 1.08 -1.14
C SER A 71 21.49 1.26 0.34
N LYS A 72 22.34 0.75 1.25
CA LYS A 72 22.17 0.92 2.71
C LYS A 72 22.21 2.38 3.15
N HIS A 73 23.07 3.19 2.55
CA HIS A 73 23.16 4.62 2.87
C HIS A 73 21.93 5.37 2.38
N GLU A 74 21.46 5.06 1.18
CA GLU A 74 20.25 5.64 0.58
C GLU A 74 18.99 5.24 1.38
N LEU A 75 18.89 3.95 1.79
CA LEU A 75 17.81 3.44 2.64
C LEU A 75 17.76 4.14 4.00
N SER A 76 18.92 4.35 4.65
CA SER A 76 19.00 5.07 5.94
C SER A 76 18.60 6.53 5.78
N ARG A 77 18.97 7.16 4.66
CA ARG A 77 18.58 8.54 4.37
C ARG A 77 17.07 8.65 4.13
N MET A 78 16.50 7.72 3.37
CA MET A 78 15.06 7.62 3.13
C MET A 78 14.30 7.45 4.45
N GLU A 79 14.76 6.55 5.31
CA GLU A 79 14.15 6.32 6.61
C GLU A 79 14.16 7.59 7.49
N ALA A 80 15.27 8.33 7.49
CA ALA A 80 15.34 9.60 8.22
C ALA A 80 14.37 10.66 7.69
N ILE A 81 14.18 10.74 6.37
CA ILE A 81 13.26 11.69 5.75
C ILE A 81 11.81 11.29 6.00
N LEU A 82 11.44 10.07 5.67
CA LEU A 82 10.08 9.57 5.82
C LEU A 82 9.68 9.43 7.30
N GLY A 83 10.64 9.13 8.18
CA GLY A 83 10.45 9.02 9.62
C GLY A 83 10.52 10.35 10.39
N ASN A 84 10.71 11.48 9.72
CA ASN A 84 10.69 12.79 10.36
C ASN A 84 9.32 13.07 10.98
N ASP A 85 9.28 13.58 12.20
CA ASP A 85 8.05 13.75 12.96
C ASP A 85 7.04 14.71 12.29
N ALA A 86 7.52 15.76 11.61
CA ALA A 86 6.65 16.66 10.85
C ALA A 86 6.02 15.94 9.64
N THR A 87 6.78 15.09 8.95
CA THR A 87 6.29 14.28 7.82
C THR A 87 5.29 13.23 8.30
N ILE A 88 5.59 12.53 9.39
CA ILE A 88 4.66 11.56 10.01
C ILE A 88 3.37 12.24 10.46
N ASN A 89 3.47 13.42 11.09
CA ASN A 89 2.30 14.16 11.51
C ASN A 89 1.40 14.53 10.32
N THR A 90 1.99 15.03 9.24
CA THR A 90 1.25 15.37 8.01
C THR A 90 0.62 14.14 7.37
N LEU A 91 1.38 13.04 7.26
CA LEU A 91 0.90 11.76 6.74
C LEU A 91 -0.30 11.23 7.52
N VAL A 92 -0.16 11.12 8.84
CA VAL A 92 -1.19 10.56 9.70
C VAL A 92 -2.44 11.43 9.68
N THR A 93 -2.29 12.76 9.74
CA THR A 93 -3.43 13.68 9.65
C THR A 93 -4.20 13.50 8.35
N ASP A 94 -3.50 13.40 7.20
CA ASP A 94 -4.15 13.21 5.90
C ASP A 94 -4.78 11.81 5.76
N ILE A 95 -4.13 10.76 6.28
CA ILE A 95 -4.71 9.41 6.31
C ILE A 95 -6.00 9.38 7.13
N LEU A 96 -6.00 9.96 8.33
CA LEU A 96 -7.15 9.98 9.21
C LEU A 96 -8.31 10.78 8.61
N ASP A 97 -8.05 11.98 8.10
CA ASP A 97 -9.04 12.79 7.41
C ASP A 97 -9.67 12.05 6.22
N HIS A 98 -8.83 11.41 5.38
CA HIS A 98 -9.32 10.62 4.26
C HIS A 98 -10.10 9.39 4.71
N TYR A 99 -9.63 8.69 5.75
CA TYR A 99 -10.28 7.49 6.25
C TYR A 99 -11.65 7.81 6.84
N GLU A 100 -11.74 8.76 7.77
CA GLU A 100 -12.97 9.12 8.46
C GLU A 100 -14.05 9.67 7.51
N ASN A 101 -13.64 10.53 6.57
CA ASN A 101 -14.59 11.16 5.65
C ASN A 101 -15.03 10.26 4.49
N ASN A 102 -14.20 9.29 4.07
CA ASN A 102 -14.47 8.56 2.82
C ASN A 102 -14.47 7.04 2.95
N ARG A 103 -13.85 6.45 3.98
CA ARG A 103 -13.57 5.01 4.02
C ARG A 103 -14.13 4.29 5.23
N GLU A 104 -14.27 4.94 6.38
CA GLU A 104 -14.70 4.32 7.62
C GLU A 104 -16.05 3.63 7.50
N ASN A 105 -17.00 4.28 6.86
CA ASN A 105 -18.37 3.81 6.69
C ASN A 105 -18.57 2.99 5.39
N LEU A 106 -17.50 2.77 4.62
CA LEU A 106 -17.57 2.00 3.39
C LEU A 106 -17.38 0.50 3.69
N LEU A 107 -18.37 -0.32 3.32
CA LEU A 107 -18.36 -1.77 3.58
C LEU A 107 -18.16 -2.10 5.08
N THR A 108 -16.97 -2.59 5.42
CA THR A 108 -16.57 -2.96 6.79
C THR A 108 -15.59 -1.96 7.41
N GLY A 109 -15.24 -0.89 6.70
CA GLY A 109 -14.28 0.12 7.13
C GLY A 109 -12.84 -0.38 7.26
N LYS A 110 -12.48 -1.54 6.66
CA LYS A 110 -11.13 -2.10 6.79
C LYS A 110 -10.14 -1.41 5.89
N ALA A 111 -9.02 -0.99 6.48
CA ALA A 111 -7.91 -0.36 5.82
C ALA A 111 -6.57 -0.96 6.27
N MET A 112 -5.57 -0.87 5.41
CA MET A 112 -4.20 -1.28 5.68
C MET A 112 -3.26 -0.12 5.39
N ILE A 113 -2.34 0.17 6.31
CA ILE A 113 -1.28 1.15 6.13
C ILE A 113 0.03 0.39 5.96
N VAL A 114 0.68 0.52 4.81
CA VAL A 114 1.98 -0.10 4.52
C VAL A 114 3.07 0.91 4.85
N ALA A 115 3.76 0.70 5.95
CA ALA A 115 4.83 1.57 6.43
C ALA A 115 6.19 1.17 5.85
N TYR A 116 7.05 2.16 5.64
CA TYR A 116 8.39 1.96 5.09
C TYR A 116 9.27 1.06 5.97
N SER A 117 9.27 1.30 7.27
CA SER A 117 10.06 0.55 8.25
C SER A 117 9.27 0.29 9.52
N ARG A 118 9.86 -0.53 10.40
CA ARG A 118 9.29 -0.87 11.71
C ARG A 118 9.20 0.36 12.63
N GLU A 119 10.22 1.21 12.58
CA GLU A 119 10.22 2.47 13.34
C GLU A 119 9.12 3.41 12.86
N ILE A 120 8.97 3.56 11.55
CA ILE A 120 7.91 4.38 10.96
C ILE A 120 6.53 3.81 11.28
N ALA A 121 6.36 2.49 11.27
CA ALA A 121 5.11 1.84 11.66
C ALA A 121 4.71 2.19 13.09
N MET A 122 5.65 2.18 14.04
CA MET A 122 5.40 2.56 15.44
C MET A 122 5.12 4.06 15.58
N LYS A 123 5.84 4.92 14.87
CA LYS A 123 5.56 6.37 14.84
C LYS A 123 4.14 6.67 14.34
N ILE A 124 3.71 6.01 13.25
CA ILE A 124 2.36 6.13 12.73
C ILE A 124 1.33 5.68 13.79
N TYR A 125 1.56 4.52 14.42
CA TYR A 125 0.68 3.98 15.45
C TYR A 125 0.53 4.94 16.64
N HIS A 126 1.63 5.39 17.21
CA HIS A 126 1.60 6.32 18.34
C HIS A 126 0.91 7.63 17.95
N ARG A 127 1.21 8.16 16.76
CA ARG A 127 0.57 9.40 16.30
C ARG A 127 -0.93 9.25 16.08
N ILE A 128 -1.41 8.12 15.60
CA ILE A 128 -2.85 7.82 15.51
C ILE A 128 -3.48 7.84 16.91
N LEU A 129 -2.87 7.18 17.90
CA LEU A 129 -3.41 7.12 19.26
C LEU A 129 -3.27 8.43 20.04
N GLU A 130 -2.35 9.33 19.68
CA GLU A 130 -2.32 10.69 20.20
C GLU A 130 -3.52 11.51 19.72
N ILE A 131 -3.93 11.33 18.47
CA ILE A 131 -5.09 12.04 17.88
C ILE A 131 -6.40 11.39 18.33
N HIS A 132 -6.44 10.05 18.33
CA HIS A 132 -7.60 9.23 18.71
C HIS A 132 -7.24 8.25 19.82
N PRO A 133 -7.19 8.67 21.09
CA PRO A 133 -6.86 7.78 22.22
C PRO A 133 -7.84 6.62 22.42
N ASP A 134 -9.04 6.74 21.90
CA ASP A 134 -10.10 5.73 21.92
C ASP A 134 -9.93 4.63 20.85
N TRP A 135 -9.00 4.77 19.90
CA TRP A 135 -8.79 3.79 18.82
C TRP A 135 -7.86 2.63 19.16
N THR A 136 -7.56 2.40 20.43
CA THR A 136 -6.68 1.30 20.86
C THR A 136 -7.10 -0.07 20.38
N GLU A 137 -8.40 -0.32 20.22
CA GLU A 137 -8.93 -1.58 19.66
C GLU A 137 -9.16 -1.50 18.15
N LYS A 138 -9.20 -0.29 17.57
CA LYS A 138 -9.48 -0.05 16.15
C LYS A 138 -8.23 -0.16 15.27
N VAL A 139 -7.05 0.11 15.83
CA VAL A 139 -5.77 0.13 15.13
C VAL A 139 -4.80 -0.88 15.75
N ALA A 140 -4.10 -1.65 14.92
CA ALA A 140 -3.05 -2.55 15.38
C ALA A 140 -1.83 -2.52 14.46
N VAL A 141 -0.65 -2.79 15.05
CA VAL A 141 0.61 -2.97 14.31
C VAL A 141 0.89 -4.45 14.12
N VAL A 142 1.18 -4.84 12.88
CA VAL A 142 1.53 -6.23 12.55
C VAL A 142 2.86 -6.26 11.80
N MET A 143 3.91 -6.60 12.52
CA MET A 143 5.25 -6.70 11.99
C MET A 143 6.08 -7.76 12.72
N THR A 144 7.26 -8.09 12.19
CA THR A 144 8.18 -9.02 12.84
C THR A 144 8.70 -8.44 14.16
N SER A 145 8.91 -9.28 15.16
CA SER A 145 9.57 -8.90 16.41
C SER A 145 11.08 -9.17 16.34
N SER A 146 11.87 -8.40 17.08
CA SER A 146 13.31 -8.57 17.23
C SER A 146 13.70 -8.50 18.70
N ASN A 147 14.76 -9.21 19.09
CA ASN A 147 15.30 -9.10 20.44
C ASN A 147 15.90 -7.72 20.76
N LYS A 148 16.10 -6.90 19.72
CA LYS A 148 16.62 -5.54 19.84
C LYS A 148 15.51 -4.49 19.95
N ASP A 149 14.22 -4.91 19.90
CA ASP A 149 13.11 -3.99 19.99
C ASP A 149 13.07 -3.31 21.37
N PRO A 150 12.75 -2.01 21.43
CA PRO A 150 12.43 -1.32 22.66
C PRO A 150 11.36 -2.09 23.47
N GLU A 151 11.43 -2.02 24.79
CA GLU A 151 10.48 -2.75 25.64
C GLU A 151 9.03 -2.34 25.38
N GLU A 152 8.80 -1.05 25.18
CA GLU A 152 7.50 -0.47 24.84
C GLU A 152 6.87 -1.01 23.53
N TRP A 153 7.71 -1.48 22.59
CA TRP A 153 7.22 -2.09 21.35
C TRP A 153 6.75 -3.52 21.55
N ARG A 154 7.27 -4.23 22.56
CA ARG A 154 6.97 -5.64 22.79
C ARG A 154 5.51 -5.89 23.10
N ASP A 155 4.90 -4.97 23.82
CA ASP A 155 3.47 -5.06 24.17
C ASP A 155 2.59 -4.81 22.94
N VAL A 156 2.99 -3.88 22.06
CA VAL A 156 2.26 -3.56 20.83
C VAL A 156 2.41 -4.65 19.77
N ILE A 157 3.64 -5.10 19.50
CA ILE A 157 3.93 -6.10 18.46
C ILE A 157 3.50 -7.49 18.90
N GLY A 158 3.67 -7.81 20.16
CA GLY A 158 3.35 -9.09 20.77
C GLY A 158 4.11 -10.29 20.18
N ASN A 159 3.76 -11.44 20.64
CA ASN A 159 4.32 -12.71 20.19
C ASN A 159 3.50 -13.31 19.00
N LYS A 160 3.84 -14.52 18.57
CA LYS A 160 3.13 -15.22 17.49
C LYS A 160 1.65 -15.46 17.80
N ALA A 161 1.31 -15.75 19.06
CA ALA A 161 -0.09 -15.98 19.46
C ALA A 161 -0.89 -14.68 19.35
N HIS A 162 -0.34 -13.55 19.81
CA HIS A 162 -0.95 -12.22 19.65
C HIS A 162 -1.19 -11.87 18.18
N LYS A 163 -0.21 -12.08 17.32
CA LYS A 163 -0.34 -11.84 15.87
C LYS A 163 -1.42 -12.71 15.22
N ASN A 164 -1.55 -13.95 15.66
CA ASN A 164 -2.62 -14.85 15.20
C ASN A 164 -4.01 -14.38 15.68
N GLU A 165 -4.09 -13.81 16.90
CA GLU A 165 -5.32 -13.20 17.39
C GLU A 165 -5.70 -11.95 16.60
N LEU A 166 -4.75 -11.06 16.35
CA LEU A 166 -4.95 -9.90 15.47
C LEU A 166 -5.42 -10.31 14.06
N ALA A 167 -4.84 -11.38 13.52
CA ALA A 167 -5.26 -11.92 12.23
C ALA A 167 -6.73 -12.40 12.24
N LYS A 168 -7.17 -13.07 13.31
CA LYS A 168 -8.57 -13.47 13.47
C LYS A 168 -9.49 -12.28 13.63
N LYS A 169 -9.12 -11.31 14.48
CA LYS A 169 -9.87 -10.06 14.67
C LYS A 169 -9.98 -9.27 13.38
N PHE A 170 -8.88 -9.15 12.60
CA PHE A 170 -8.91 -8.41 11.34
C PHE A 170 -9.71 -9.12 10.24
N LYS A 171 -9.85 -10.44 10.28
CA LYS A 171 -10.74 -11.21 9.39
C LYS A 171 -12.21 -11.09 9.77
N ASP A 172 -12.50 -10.94 11.06
CA ASP A 172 -13.87 -10.77 11.54
C ASP A 172 -14.38 -9.36 11.20
N ASN A 173 -15.45 -9.30 10.42
CA ASN A 173 -16.04 -8.03 9.98
C ASN A 173 -16.75 -7.28 11.12
N ASN A 174 -17.15 -7.97 12.19
CA ASN A 174 -17.80 -7.38 13.36
C ASN A 174 -16.79 -6.90 14.41
N SER A 175 -15.52 -7.29 14.27
CA SER A 175 -14.47 -6.83 15.19
C SER A 175 -14.29 -5.32 15.13
N PRO A 176 -13.98 -4.65 16.25
CA PRO A 176 -13.60 -3.25 16.27
C PRO A 176 -12.30 -2.97 15.49
N LEU A 177 -11.40 -3.97 15.32
CA LEU A 177 -10.17 -3.81 14.59
C LEU A 177 -10.41 -3.53 13.10
N LYS A 178 -10.13 -2.31 12.67
CA LYS A 178 -10.40 -1.81 11.31
C LYS A 178 -9.14 -1.44 10.54
N ILE A 179 -8.09 -0.99 11.22
CA ILE A 179 -6.87 -0.49 10.60
C ILE A 179 -5.69 -1.35 11.03
N ALA A 180 -4.98 -1.94 10.06
CA ALA A 180 -3.75 -2.66 10.28
C ALA A 180 -2.56 -1.88 9.73
N ILE A 181 -1.57 -1.58 10.56
CA ILE A 181 -0.29 -1.00 10.15
C ILE A 181 0.70 -2.14 9.96
N VAL A 182 1.23 -2.29 8.76
CA VAL A 182 2.11 -3.40 8.37
C VAL A 182 3.39 -2.87 7.73
N VAL A 183 4.45 -3.67 7.75
CA VAL A 183 5.69 -3.38 7.00
C VAL A 183 5.81 -4.35 5.84
N ASP A 184 5.91 -5.66 6.11
CA ASP A 184 5.99 -6.73 5.10
C ASP A 184 4.98 -7.84 5.39
N MET A 185 4.66 -8.07 6.68
CA MET A 185 3.66 -9.06 7.08
C MET A 185 2.29 -8.71 6.51
N TRP A 186 1.52 -9.72 6.16
CA TRP A 186 0.18 -9.64 5.57
C TRP A 186 0.13 -9.10 4.12
N LEU A 187 1.21 -8.56 3.58
CA LEU A 187 1.27 -8.21 2.16
C LEU A 187 1.25 -9.46 1.28
N THR A 188 1.76 -10.58 1.80
CA THR A 188 1.73 -11.88 1.13
C THR A 188 1.03 -12.92 2.00
N GLY A 189 0.30 -13.85 1.40
CA GLY A 189 -0.27 -15.01 2.09
C GLY A 189 -1.40 -14.74 3.09
N PHE A 190 -1.84 -13.50 3.27
CA PHE A 190 -2.93 -13.13 4.17
C PHE A 190 -4.15 -12.67 3.38
N ASP A 191 -5.30 -13.30 3.61
CA ASP A 191 -6.52 -13.05 2.85
C ASP A 191 -7.62 -12.44 3.74
N VAL A 192 -8.07 -11.24 3.35
CA VAL A 192 -9.20 -10.50 3.95
C VAL A 192 -9.99 -9.84 2.82
N PRO A 193 -10.99 -10.53 2.25
CA PRO A 193 -11.75 -10.04 1.11
C PRO A 193 -12.44 -8.69 1.35
N SER A 194 -12.80 -8.40 2.60
CA SER A 194 -13.42 -7.13 3.00
C SER A 194 -12.45 -5.94 3.08
N LEU A 195 -11.13 -6.15 2.94
CA LEU A 195 -10.15 -5.07 2.88
C LEU A 195 -10.40 -4.22 1.63
N ALA A 196 -10.72 -2.94 1.81
CA ALA A 196 -11.13 -2.05 0.74
C ALA A 196 -10.13 -0.93 0.45
N THR A 197 -9.25 -0.61 1.40
CA THR A 197 -8.34 0.54 1.27
C THR A 197 -6.93 0.16 1.70
N MET A 198 -5.94 0.58 0.92
CA MET A 198 -4.52 0.44 1.25
C MET A 198 -3.83 1.80 1.11
N TYR A 199 -3.25 2.27 2.18
CA TYR A 199 -2.40 3.46 2.23
C TYR A 199 -0.95 3.03 2.09
N VAL A 200 -0.28 3.47 1.03
CA VAL A 200 1.08 3.05 0.71
C VAL A 200 2.07 4.14 1.09
N TYR A 201 2.86 3.87 2.12
CA TYR A 201 3.97 4.70 2.56
C TYR A 201 5.28 3.92 2.53
N LYS A 202 5.46 3.14 1.47
CA LYS A 202 6.65 2.32 1.20
C LYS A 202 6.84 2.18 -0.29
N PRO A 203 8.01 2.54 -0.85
CA PRO A 203 8.34 2.21 -2.23
C PRO A 203 8.25 0.70 -2.46
N MET A 204 7.51 0.30 -3.46
CA MET A 204 7.33 -1.10 -3.85
C MET A 204 7.31 -1.20 -5.37
N SER A 205 7.85 -2.30 -5.92
CA SER A 205 7.87 -2.54 -7.35
C SER A 205 7.63 -4.02 -7.69
N GLY A 206 7.39 -4.30 -8.96
CA GLY A 206 7.29 -5.64 -9.52
C GLY A 206 6.33 -6.56 -8.76
N TYR A 207 6.79 -7.78 -8.50
CA TYR A 207 5.99 -8.82 -7.85
C TYR A 207 5.49 -8.43 -6.45
N ASN A 208 6.31 -7.77 -5.65
CA ASN A 208 5.94 -7.38 -4.28
C ASN A 208 4.79 -6.37 -4.28
N LEU A 209 4.81 -5.42 -5.21
CA LEU A 209 3.71 -4.45 -5.39
C LEU A 209 2.43 -5.15 -5.82
N MET A 210 2.51 -6.08 -6.80
CA MET A 210 1.33 -6.84 -7.24
C MET A 210 0.74 -7.70 -6.13
N GLN A 211 1.56 -8.33 -5.29
CA GLN A 211 1.10 -9.10 -4.13
C GLN A 211 0.37 -8.22 -3.09
N ALA A 212 0.88 -7.01 -2.86
CA ALA A 212 0.23 -6.06 -1.95
C ALA A 212 -1.13 -5.61 -2.50
N ILE A 213 -1.20 -5.24 -3.78
CA ILE A 213 -2.44 -4.79 -4.43
C ILE A 213 -3.48 -5.91 -4.47
N ALA A 214 -3.06 -7.16 -4.67
CA ALA A 214 -3.94 -8.33 -4.61
C ALA A 214 -4.68 -8.48 -3.27
N ARG A 215 -4.31 -7.74 -2.23
CA ARG A 215 -5.05 -7.72 -0.96
C ARG A 215 -6.34 -6.90 -1.05
N VAL A 216 -6.38 -5.85 -1.85
CA VAL A 216 -7.54 -4.95 -1.96
C VAL A 216 -8.46 -5.26 -3.14
N ASN A 217 -8.03 -6.06 -4.11
CA ASN A 217 -8.83 -6.39 -5.30
C ASN A 217 -9.73 -7.64 -5.14
N ARG A 218 -9.84 -8.19 -3.94
CA ARG A 218 -10.68 -9.37 -3.67
C ARG A 218 -12.16 -9.05 -3.80
N VAL A 219 -12.90 -10.03 -4.33
CA VAL A 219 -14.37 -9.99 -4.38
C VAL A 219 -14.94 -10.12 -2.97
N PHE A 220 -15.84 -9.22 -2.61
CA PHE A 220 -16.55 -9.26 -1.33
C PHE A 220 -17.86 -8.51 -1.43
N ARG A 221 -19.00 -9.22 -1.26
CA ARG A 221 -20.36 -8.63 -1.35
C ARG A 221 -20.48 -7.65 -2.52
N ASP A 222 -21.00 -6.46 -2.24
CA ASP A 222 -21.20 -5.32 -3.13
C ASP A 222 -19.99 -4.39 -3.27
N LYS A 223 -18.79 -4.88 -2.89
CA LYS A 223 -17.54 -4.13 -3.06
C LYS A 223 -17.30 -3.86 -4.55
N GLU A 224 -17.33 -2.59 -4.93
CA GLU A 224 -17.10 -2.15 -6.32
C GLU A 224 -15.63 -2.26 -6.72
N GLY A 225 -14.70 -2.00 -5.79
CA GLY A 225 -13.26 -2.09 -6.03
C GLY A 225 -12.42 -1.87 -4.79
N GLY A 226 -11.11 -2.03 -4.93
CA GLY A 226 -10.12 -1.67 -3.94
C GLY A 226 -9.51 -0.31 -4.22
N LEU A 227 -9.16 0.45 -3.19
CA LEU A 227 -8.48 1.73 -3.34
C LEU A 227 -7.04 1.64 -2.81
N VAL A 228 -6.09 2.05 -3.63
CA VAL A 228 -4.68 2.26 -3.26
C VAL A 228 -4.43 3.76 -3.19
N VAL A 229 -4.11 4.24 -2.00
CA VAL A 229 -3.75 5.65 -1.73
C VAL A 229 -2.24 5.73 -1.57
N ASP A 230 -1.58 6.46 -2.45
CA ASP A 230 -0.13 6.48 -2.60
C ASP A 230 0.48 7.79 -2.09
N TYR A 231 1.41 7.68 -1.15
CA TYR A 231 2.15 8.81 -0.58
C TYR A 231 3.62 8.88 -1.03
N VAL A 232 4.10 7.92 -1.83
CA VAL A 232 5.53 7.81 -2.19
C VAL A 232 5.79 7.75 -3.70
N GLY A 233 4.73 7.81 -4.54
CA GLY A 233 4.88 7.89 -5.99
C GLY A 233 5.02 6.54 -6.70
N ILE A 234 4.25 5.51 -6.30
CA ILE A 234 4.31 4.17 -6.90
C ILE A 234 3.65 4.06 -8.30
N ALA A 235 3.07 5.12 -8.85
CA ALA A 235 2.26 5.06 -10.07
C ALA A 235 2.99 4.41 -11.27
N THR A 236 4.25 4.79 -11.49
CA THR A 236 5.06 4.24 -12.60
C THR A 236 5.39 2.77 -12.36
N ALA A 237 5.82 2.42 -11.12
CA ALA A 237 6.09 1.05 -10.73
C ALA A 237 4.83 0.16 -10.81
N LEU A 238 3.66 0.71 -10.48
CA LEU A 238 2.38 0.04 -10.60
C LEU A 238 2.05 -0.27 -12.06
N LYS A 239 2.16 0.70 -12.97
CA LYS A 239 1.94 0.49 -14.41
C LYS A 239 2.84 -0.59 -14.98
N GLN A 240 4.13 -0.55 -14.65
CA GLN A 240 5.09 -1.55 -15.10
C GLN A 240 4.78 -2.95 -14.54
N ALA A 241 4.52 -3.06 -13.24
CA ALA A 241 4.20 -4.35 -12.61
C ALA A 241 2.93 -4.99 -13.20
N MET A 242 1.90 -4.19 -13.49
CA MET A 242 0.68 -4.66 -14.15
C MET A 242 0.95 -5.13 -15.58
N ASN A 243 1.75 -4.40 -16.36
CA ASN A 243 2.14 -4.82 -17.70
C ASN A 243 2.92 -6.14 -17.69
N ASP A 244 3.90 -6.27 -16.79
CA ASP A 244 4.74 -7.46 -16.66
C ASP A 244 3.90 -8.68 -16.24
N TYR A 245 2.91 -8.49 -15.37
CA TYR A 245 1.98 -9.53 -14.96
C TYR A 245 1.15 -10.02 -16.15
N THR A 246 0.55 -9.11 -16.91
CA THR A 246 -0.26 -9.43 -18.09
C THR A 246 0.56 -10.16 -19.16
N VAL A 247 1.82 -9.78 -19.40
CA VAL A 247 2.71 -10.44 -20.36
C VAL A 247 3.11 -11.84 -19.89
N ARG A 248 3.33 -12.06 -18.59
CA ARG A 248 3.64 -13.38 -18.03
C ARG A 248 2.45 -14.33 -18.14
N ASP A 249 1.25 -13.86 -17.87
CA ASP A 249 0.04 -14.68 -18.01
C ASP A 249 -0.17 -15.10 -19.46
N ARG A 250 0.00 -14.23 -20.45
CA ARG A 250 -0.05 -14.57 -21.87
C ARG A 250 0.97 -15.63 -22.28
N LYS A 251 2.19 -15.59 -21.73
CA LYS A 251 3.23 -16.59 -22.00
C LYS A 251 2.95 -17.95 -21.36
N ASN A 252 2.32 -17.98 -20.18
CA ASN A 252 2.03 -19.20 -19.45
C ASN A 252 0.81 -19.96 -19.97
N TYR A 253 -0.15 -19.25 -20.58
CA TYR A 253 -1.40 -19.87 -21.10
C TYR A 253 -1.35 -20.20 -22.60
N GLY A 254 -0.18 -20.04 -23.26
CA GLY A 254 -0.01 -20.40 -24.67
C GLY A 254 -0.88 -19.55 -25.59
N ASP A 255 -0.37 -19.30 -26.78
CA ASP A 255 -0.98 -18.51 -27.89
C ASP A 255 -2.30 -19.10 -28.44
N THR A 256 -3.15 -19.63 -27.57
CA THR A 256 -4.44 -20.21 -27.92
C THR A 256 -5.58 -19.20 -27.65
N ASP A 257 -5.99 -18.55 -28.72
CA ASP A 257 -7.32 -17.94 -28.90
C ASP A 257 -7.65 -16.57 -28.31
N VAL A 258 -6.68 -15.68 -28.11
CA VAL A 258 -6.99 -14.27 -27.81
C VAL A 258 -7.41 -13.48 -29.07
N GLY A 259 -7.22 -14.04 -30.26
CA GLY A 259 -7.62 -13.42 -31.55
C GLY A 259 -9.12 -13.42 -31.85
N LYS A 260 -9.93 -14.17 -31.11
CA LYS A 260 -11.40 -14.29 -31.37
C LYS A 260 -12.29 -13.48 -30.44
N ALA A 261 -11.74 -12.95 -29.33
CA ALA A 261 -12.54 -12.17 -28.36
C ALA A 261 -12.61 -10.66 -28.67
N VAL A 262 -11.96 -10.19 -29.74
CA VAL A 262 -11.93 -8.75 -30.13
C VAL A 262 -12.81 -8.46 -31.33
N SER A 263 -13.62 -9.39 -31.79
CA SER A 263 -14.55 -9.16 -32.91
C SER A 263 -15.99 -9.53 -32.55
N TYR A 264 -16.58 -8.80 -31.61
CA TYR A 264 -18.03 -8.60 -31.50
C TYR A 264 -18.33 -7.23 -30.91
#